data_0793598fd0ac182d5409c8313cb83a0c
#
_entry.id   0793598fd0ac182d5409c8313cb83a0c
#
_cell.length_a   1.000
_cell.length_b   1.000
_cell.length_c   1.000
_cell.angle_alpha   90.00
_cell.angle_beta   90.00
_cell.angle_gamma   90.00
#
_symmetry.space_group_name_H-M   'P 1'
#
loop_
_entity.id
_entity.type
_entity.pdbx_description
1 polymer ?
#
loop_
_entity_poly.entity_id
_entity_poly.type
_entity_poly.pdbx_seq_one_letter_code
_entity_poly.pdbx_strand_id
1 'polypeptide(L)'
;MALDRDDLLDQVTDHVLEHGLIGLSLRPVAAAVGTSDRMLIYHFTSRDALVSAVVARASERAIREVAAIPGAATVRSGVNRLWAAYQDQPLSRCLDMYCQAAATGLIGREPYLSDARASNEVWAASLREYFIRCGAPQRRVARIVTLVDSALYGFHLDLTTDRPAELSRGVDDLALAAQAIATG
;
A
#
# COMPACT_ATOMS: atom_id res chain seq x y z
N MET A 1 -28.16 -9.69 -13.68
CA MET A 1 -26.89 -10.09 -14.31
C MET A 1 -26.00 -10.57 -13.17
N ALA A 2 -25.48 -11.80 -13.21
CA ALA A 2 -24.55 -12.23 -12.17
C ALA A 2 -23.28 -11.38 -12.30
N LEU A 3 -22.82 -10.78 -11.19
CA LEU A 3 -21.53 -10.08 -11.16
C LEU A 3 -20.44 -11.09 -11.50
N ASP A 4 -19.52 -10.71 -12.38
CA ASP A 4 -18.29 -11.46 -12.59
C ASP A 4 -17.45 -11.45 -11.31
N ARG A 5 -16.59 -12.47 -11.15
CA ARG A 5 -15.73 -12.60 -9.97
C ARG A 5 -14.80 -11.38 -9.78
N ASP A 6 -14.30 -10.83 -10.88
CA ASP A 6 -13.39 -9.68 -10.84
C ASP A 6 -14.13 -8.39 -10.50
N ASP A 7 -15.33 -8.16 -11.06
CA ASP A 7 -16.20 -7.04 -10.70
C ASP A 7 -16.59 -7.12 -9.21
N LEU A 8 -16.91 -8.32 -8.72
CA LEU A 8 -17.25 -8.52 -7.31
C LEU A 8 -16.04 -8.26 -6.41
N LEU A 9 -14.83 -8.69 -6.81
CA LEU A 9 -13.60 -8.41 -6.08
C LEU A 9 -13.31 -6.91 -6.02
N ASP A 10 -13.51 -6.18 -7.11
CA ASP A 10 -13.31 -4.73 -7.13
C ASP A 10 -14.27 -4.03 -6.18
N GLN A 11 -15.57 -4.37 -6.18
CA GLN A 11 -16.55 -3.79 -5.26
C GLN A 11 -16.25 -4.12 -3.79
N VAL A 12 -15.84 -5.36 -3.49
CA VAL A 12 -15.42 -5.75 -2.14
C VAL A 12 -14.16 -4.99 -1.72
N THR A 13 -13.20 -4.83 -2.65
CA THR A 13 -11.98 -4.07 -2.37
C THR A 13 -12.30 -2.61 -2.08
N ASP A 14 -13.17 -1.97 -2.87
CA ASP A 14 -13.61 -0.59 -2.62
C ASP A 14 -14.24 -0.43 -1.24
N HIS A 15 -15.13 -1.36 -0.88
CA HIS A 15 -15.73 -1.38 0.45
C HIS A 15 -14.69 -1.52 1.58
N VAL A 16 -13.71 -2.40 1.41
CA VAL A 16 -12.65 -2.61 2.41
C VAL A 16 -11.71 -1.41 2.50
N LEU A 17 -11.37 -0.77 1.39
CA LEU A 17 -10.58 0.46 1.39
C LEU A 17 -11.29 1.62 2.09
N GLU A 18 -12.61 1.61 2.14
CA GLU A 18 -13.40 2.63 2.84
C GLU A 18 -13.64 2.31 4.33
N HIS A 19 -13.86 1.04 4.67
CA HIS A 19 -14.31 0.63 5.99
C HIS A 19 -13.25 -0.11 6.83
N GLY A 20 -12.10 -0.45 6.22
CA GLY A 20 -11.00 -1.16 6.85
C GLY A 20 -11.06 -2.68 6.65
N LEU A 21 -9.88 -3.29 6.84
CA LEU A 21 -9.65 -4.73 6.70
C LEU A 21 -9.84 -5.48 8.03
N ILE A 22 -9.49 -4.83 9.16
CA ILE A 22 -9.58 -5.46 10.48
C ILE A 22 -11.05 -5.72 10.83
N GLY A 23 -11.35 -6.96 11.18
CA GLY A 23 -12.71 -7.37 11.51
C GLY A 23 -13.60 -7.66 10.29
N LEU A 24 -13.04 -7.72 9.07
CA LEU A 24 -13.78 -8.10 7.87
C LEU A 24 -14.64 -9.34 8.10
N SER A 25 -15.94 -9.19 7.86
CA SER A 25 -16.96 -10.24 8.00
C SER A 25 -17.75 -10.37 6.70
N LEU A 26 -17.99 -11.61 6.26
CA LEU A 26 -18.63 -11.88 4.96
C LEU A 26 -20.02 -11.26 4.83
N ARG A 27 -20.85 -11.36 5.88
CA ARG A 27 -22.25 -10.94 5.82
C ARG A 27 -22.41 -9.42 5.61
N PRO A 28 -21.76 -8.53 6.38
CA PRO A 28 -21.78 -7.10 6.13
C PRO A 28 -21.23 -6.71 4.75
N VAL A 29 -20.11 -7.31 4.36
CA VAL A 29 -19.50 -7.05 3.04
C VAL A 29 -20.43 -7.46 1.92
N ALA A 30 -21.02 -8.67 1.98
CA ALA A 30 -21.97 -9.14 0.98
C ALA A 30 -23.19 -8.20 0.84
N ALA A 31 -23.73 -7.76 1.97
CA ALA A 31 -24.86 -6.81 1.97
C ALA A 31 -24.48 -5.47 1.32
N ALA A 32 -23.28 -4.96 1.60
CA ALA A 32 -22.78 -3.69 1.04
C ALA A 32 -22.61 -3.75 -0.48
N VAL A 33 -22.15 -4.88 -1.02
CA VAL A 33 -21.94 -5.06 -2.47
C VAL A 33 -23.12 -5.72 -3.19
N GLY A 34 -24.29 -5.80 -2.54
CA GLY A 34 -25.54 -6.26 -3.15
C GLY A 34 -25.57 -7.76 -3.48
N THR A 35 -24.83 -8.59 -2.71
CA THR A 35 -24.78 -10.04 -2.89
C THR A 35 -25.08 -10.78 -1.59
N SER A 36 -24.77 -12.07 -1.52
CA SER A 36 -24.91 -12.88 -0.33
C SER A 36 -23.54 -13.46 0.11
N ASP A 37 -23.40 -13.78 1.40
CA ASP A 37 -22.22 -14.45 1.95
C ASP A 37 -21.96 -15.81 1.25
N ARG A 38 -23.04 -16.53 0.88
CA ARG A 38 -22.93 -17.75 0.09
C ARG A 38 -22.31 -17.50 -1.28
N MET A 39 -22.61 -16.39 -1.95
CA MET A 39 -22.03 -16.03 -3.24
C MET A 39 -20.56 -15.62 -3.09
N LEU A 40 -20.21 -14.90 -2.01
CA LEU A 40 -18.80 -14.63 -1.73
C LEU A 40 -18.00 -15.94 -1.53
N ILE A 41 -18.53 -16.88 -0.76
CA ILE A 41 -17.87 -18.20 -0.59
C ILE A 41 -17.83 -19.00 -1.90
N TYR A 42 -18.85 -18.91 -2.74
CA TYR A 42 -18.83 -19.54 -4.06
C TYR A 42 -17.69 -19.03 -4.93
N HIS A 43 -17.45 -17.71 -4.97
CA HIS A 43 -16.39 -17.09 -5.78
C HIS A 43 -14.99 -17.15 -5.16
N PHE A 44 -14.88 -17.08 -3.83
CA PHE A 44 -13.60 -16.96 -3.14
C PHE A 44 -13.26 -18.14 -2.22
N THR A 45 -14.09 -19.17 -2.19
CA THR A 45 -13.93 -20.43 -1.42
C THR A 45 -13.93 -20.26 0.09
N SER A 46 -13.33 -19.23 0.65
CA SER A 46 -13.31 -18.97 2.09
C SER A 46 -13.19 -17.45 2.37
N ARG A 47 -13.43 -17.07 3.64
CA ARG A 47 -13.17 -15.71 4.10
C ARG A 47 -11.69 -15.32 3.94
N ASP A 48 -10.79 -16.22 4.28
CA ASP A 48 -9.35 -15.94 4.22
C ASP A 48 -8.86 -15.81 2.78
N ALA A 49 -9.38 -16.63 1.86
CA ALA A 49 -9.11 -16.47 0.43
C ALA A 49 -9.67 -15.15 -0.13
N LEU A 50 -10.81 -14.66 0.38
CA LEU A 50 -11.33 -13.33 0.04
C LEU A 50 -10.39 -12.22 0.57
N VAL A 51 -9.92 -12.34 1.83
CA VAL A 51 -8.93 -11.41 2.41
C VAL A 51 -7.69 -11.35 1.53
N SER A 52 -7.10 -12.49 1.17
CA SER A 52 -5.92 -12.55 0.30
C SER A 52 -6.17 -11.89 -1.05
N ALA A 53 -7.33 -12.15 -1.67
CA ALA A 53 -7.69 -11.53 -2.95
C ALA A 53 -7.82 -10.00 -2.83
N VAL A 54 -8.43 -9.50 -1.76
CA VAL A 54 -8.57 -8.05 -1.50
C VAL A 54 -7.21 -7.40 -1.26
N VAL A 55 -6.34 -8.01 -0.46
CA VAL A 55 -4.99 -7.49 -0.20
C VAL A 55 -4.18 -7.43 -1.51
N ALA A 56 -4.22 -8.48 -2.31
CA ALA A 56 -3.56 -8.51 -3.62
C ALA A 56 -4.09 -7.41 -4.56
N ARG A 57 -5.43 -7.25 -4.66
CA ARG A 57 -6.06 -6.24 -5.52
C ARG A 57 -5.71 -4.81 -5.09
N ALA A 58 -5.71 -4.53 -3.79
CA ALA A 58 -5.30 -3.22 -3.28
C ALA A 58 -3.81 -2.95 -3.52
N SER A 59 -2.94 -3.95 -3.39
CA SER A 59 -1.52 -3.84 -3.74
C SER A 59 -1.32 -3.54 -5.22
N GLU A 60 -2.05 -4.20 -6.13
CA GLU A 60 -2.02 -3.90 -7.56
C GLU A 60 -2.45 -2.46 -7.86
N ARG A 61 -3.47 -1.95 -7.16
CA ARG A 61 -3.91 -0.56 -7.29
C ARG A 61 -2.83 0.40 -6.81
N ALA A 62 -2.24 0.18 -5.65
CA ALA A 62 -1.15 1.00 -5.11
C ALA A 62 0.07 1.04 -6.05
N ILE A 63 0.45 -0.10 -6.62
CA ILE A 63 1.55 -0.19 -7.59
C ILE A 63 1.26 0.62 -8.86
N ARG A 64 0.02 0.57 -9.36
CA ARG A 64 -0.38 1.39 -10.52
C ARG A 64 -0.28 2.89 -10.22
N GLU A 65 -0.69 3.32 -9.03
CA GLU A 65 -0.55 4.72 -8.60
C GLU A 65 0.92 5.15 -8.57
N VAL A 66 1.82 4.36 -7.96
CA VAL A 66 3.25 4.66 -7.94
C VAL A 66 3.86 4.65 -9.34
N ALA A 67 3.46 3.72 -10.20
CA ALA A 67 3.93 3.66 -11.58
C ALA A 67 3.52 4.91 -12.38
N ALA A 68 2.36 5.48 -12.09
CA ALA A 68 1.85 6.70 -12.72
C ALA A 68 2.57 7.98 -12.23
N ILE A 69 3.27 7.93 -11.09
CA ILE A 69 4.02 9.08 -10.60
C ILE A 69 5.18 9.39 -11.56
N PRO A 70 5.25 10.60 -12.14
CA PRO A 70 6.37 10.98 -13.00
C PRO A 70 7.70 10.93 -12.25
N GLY A 71 8.77 10.51 -12.89
CA GLY A 71 10.12 10.61 -12.35
C GLY A 71 10.47 12.05 -11.97
N ALA A 72 11.33 12.21 -10.99
CA ALA A 72 11.82 13.50 -10.53
C ALA A 72 13.29 13.68 -10.96
N ALA A 73 13.77 14.95 -11.01
CA ALA A 73 15.15 15.27 -11.41
C ALA A 73 16.21 14.72 -10.43
N THR A 74 15.82 14.48 -9.17
CA THR A 74 16.71 13.99 -8.12
C THR A 74 15.98 13.03 -7.21
N VAL A 75 16.70 12.16 -6.50
CA VAL A 75 16.14 11.27 -5.47
C VAL A 75 15.43 12.09 -4.39
N ARG A 76 16.01 13.23 -3.97
CA ARG A 76 15.40 14.13 -2.99
C ARG A 76 13.99 14.58 -3.42
N SER A 77 13.86 15.11 -4.62
CA SER A 77 12.55 15.52 -5.12
C SER A 77 11.62 14.35 -5.39
N GLY A 78 12.17 13.17 -5.67
CA GLY A 78 11.41 11.91 -5.74
C GLY A 78 10.77 11.52 -4.41
N VAL A 79 11.50 11.61 -3.30
CA VAL A 79 10.95 11.33 -1.95
C VAL A 79 9.78 12.26 -1.64
N ASN A 80 9.95 13.57 -1.86
CA ASN A 80 8.89 14.56 -1.57
C ASN A 80 7.65 14.33 -2.45
N ARG A 81 7.84 13.95 -3.72
CA ARG A 81 6.73 13.64 -4.63
C ARG A 81 6.00 12.37 -4.22
N LEU A 82 6.75 11.33 -3.81
CA LEU A 82 6.17 10.10 -3.30
C LEU A 82 5.39 10.34 -2.02
N TRP A 83 5.92 11.17 -1.09
CA TRP A 83 5.20 11.55 0.13
C TRP A 83 3.90 12.30 -0.16
N ALA A 84 3.89 13.22 -1.11
CA ALA A 84 2.66 13.89 -1.53
C ALA A 84 1.62 12.87 -2.03
N ALA A 85 2.05 11.92 -2.87
CA ALA A 85 1.16 10.87 -3.37
C ALA A 85 0.61 9.95 -2.24
N TYR A 86 1.38 9.72 -1.18
CA TYR A 86 0.93 8.96 0.00
C TYR A 86 -0.25 9.62 0.73
N GLN A 87 -0.40 10.93 0.60
CA GLN A 87 -1.49 11.69 1.24
C GLN A 87 -2.73 11.81 0.34
N ASP A 88 -2.60 11.46 -0.95
CA ASP A 88 -3.69 11.54 -1.91
C ASP A 88 -4.41 10.18 -2.08
N GLN A 89 -5.70 10.25 -2.38
CA GLN A 89 -6.46 9.05 -2.75
C GLN A 89 -6.29 8.74 -4.24
N PRO A 90 -6.28 7.46 -4.64
CA PRO A 90 -6.64 6.28 -3.80
C PRO A 90 -5.45 5.66 -3.04
N LEU A 91 -4.20 6.14 -3.23
CA LEU A 91 -3.01 5.50 -2.68
C LEU A 91 -3.04 5.46 -1.14
N SER A 92 -3.42 6.56 -0.47
CA SER A 92 -3.50 6.61 1.00
C SER A 92 -4.36 5.49 1.58
N ARG A 93 -5.53 5.22 0.99
CA ARG A 93 -6.41 4.12 1.45
C ARG A 93 -5.79 2.73 1.25
N CYS A 94 -5.05 2.53 0.15
CA CYS A 94 -4.33 1.28 -0.05
C CYS A 94 -3.24 1.07 1.02
N LEU A 95 -2.55 2.15 1.41
CA LEU A 95 -1.54 2.12 2.47
C LEU A 95 -2.17 1.85 3.84
N ASP A 96 -3.30 2.48 4.17
CA ASP A 96 -4.06 2.21 5.40
C ASP A 96 -4.44 0.74 5.51
N MET A 97 -4.94 0.16 4.44
CA MET A 97 -5.31 -1.26 4.39
C MET A 97 -4.07 -2.17 4.54
N TYR A 98 -2.96 -1.84 3.87
CA TYR A 98 -1.71 -2.57 4.02
C TYR A 98 -1.18 -2.51 5.46
N CYS A 99 -1.21 -1.34 6.12
CA CYS A 99 -0.83 -1.20 7.53
C CYS A 99 -1.66 -2.13 8.43
N GLN A 100 -2.96 -2.26 8.18
CA GLN A 100 -3.83 -3.17 8.93
C GLN A 100 -3.46 -4.63 8.69
N ALA A 101 -3.16 -5.02 7.45
CA ALA A 101 -2.71 -6.37 7.12
C ALA A 101 -1.36 -6.67 7.81
N ALA A 102 -0.38 -5.77 7.69
CA ALA A 102 0.94 -5.92 8.29
C ALA A 102 0.87 -6.01 9.83
N ALA A 103 0.09 -5.13 10.48
CA ALA A 103 -0.11 -5.15 11.94
C ALA A 103 -0.75 -6.47 12.41
N THR A 104 -1.71 -6.99 11.65
CA THR A 104 -2.35 -8.29 11.94
C THR A 104 -1.36 -9.44 11.73
N GLY A 105 -0.51 -9.35 10.71
CA GLY A 105 0.56 -10.30 10.42
C GLY A 105 1.67 -10.32 11.49
N LEU A 106 1.97 -9.17 12.13
CA LEU A 106 2.97 -9.08 13.23
C LEU A 106 2.65 -10.00 14.41
N ILE A 107 1.39 -10.28 14.67
CA ILE A 107 0.96 -11.23 15.72
C ILE A 107 0.79 -12.65 15.18
N GLY A 108 1.35 -12.95 14.01
CA GLY A 108 1.40 -14.30 13.42
C GLY A 108 0.09 -14.78 12.81
N ARG A 109 -0.87 -13.90 12.51
CA ARG A 109 -2.15 -14.32 11.92
C ARG A 109 -2.05 -14.50 10.41
N GLU A 110 -2.45 -15.67 9.93
CA GLU A 110 -2.65 -15.93 8.50
C GLU A 110 -4.11 -15.62 8.09
N PRO A 111 -4.34 -15.24 6.81
CA PRO A 111 -3.35 -15.10 5.74
C PRO A 111 -2.58 -13.76 5.75
N TYR A 112 -2.82 -12.88 6.70
CA TYR A 112 -2.29 -11.51 6.76
C TYR A 112 -0.75 -11.46 6.71
N LEU A 113 -0.06 -12.39 7.38
CA LEU A 113 1.40 -12.43 7.40
C LEU A 113 1.97 -12.76 6.02
N SER A 114 1.46 -13.82 5.38
CA SER A 114 1.90 -14.23 4.05
C SER A 114 1.53 -13.19 2.99
N ASP A 115 0.32 -12.62 3.06
CA ASP A 115 -0.17 -11.62 2.11
C ASP A 115 0.61 -10.30 2.24
N ALA A 116 0.91 -9.84 3.45
CA ALA A 116 1.72 -8.64 3.66
C ALA A 116 3.14 -8.82 3.11
N ARG A 117 3.75 -10.00 3.28
CA ARG A 117 5.08 -10.31 2.73
C ARG A 117 5.06 -10.29 1.19
N ALA A 118 4.10 -10.97 0.57
CA ALA A 118 3.96 -11.00 -0.87
C ALA A 118 3.72 -9.59 -1.44
N SER A 119 2.85 -8.80 -0.81
CA SER A 119 2.58 -7.41 -1.20
C SER A 119 3.84 -6.55 -1.08
N ASN A 120 4.63 -6.69 -0.01
CA ASN A 120 5.86 -5.92 0.18
C ASN A 120 6.92 -6.22 -0.88
N GLU A 121 7.03 -7.46 -1.36
CA GLU A 121 7.99 -7.83 -2.42
C GLU A 121 7.71 -7.07 -3.73
N VAL A 122 6.46 -7.08 -4.19
CA VAL A 122 6.07 -6.39 -5.43
C VAL A 122 6.07 -4.87 -5.26
N TRP A 123 5.70 -4.38 -4.08
CA TRP A 123 5.76 -2.97 -3.73
C TRP A 123 7.21 -2.44 -3.76
N ALA A 124 8.14 -3.12 -3.10
CA ALA A 124 9.56 -2.75 -3.09
C ALA A 124 10.15 -2.75 -4.51
N ALA A 125 9.73 -3.66 -5.39
CA ALA A 125 10.12 -3.66 -6.80
C ALA A 125 9.63 -2.41 -7.52
N SER A 126 8.37 -2.03 -7.35
CA SER A 126 7.79 -0.81 -7.90
C SER A 126 8.52 0.47 -7.44
N LEU A 127 8.85 0.55 -6.16
CA LEU A 127 9.63 1.67 -5.62
C LEU A 127 11.06 1.73 -6.19
N ARG A 128 11.72 0.58 -6.43
CA ARG A 128 13.04 0.57 -7.09
C ARG A 128 12.95 1.17 -8.48
N GLU A 129 11.95 0.80 -9.27
CA GLU A 129 11.72 1.37 -10.59
C GLU A 129 11.44 2.88 -10.52
N TYR A 130 10.64 3.30 -9.57
CA TYR A 130 10.36 4.72 -9.35
C TYR A 130 11.64 5.51 -9.04
N PHE A 131 12.46 5.06 -8.07
CA PHE A 131 13.69 5.78 -7.72
C PHE A 131 14.76 5.71 -8.79
N ILE A 132 14.82 4.67 -9.61
CA ILE A 132 15.66 4.66 -10.82
C ILE A 132 15.23 5.76 -11.78
N ARG A 133 13.93 5.97 -11.99
CA ARG A 133 13.41 7.11 -12.78
C ARG A 133 13.74 8.47 -12.16
N CYS A 134 13.99 8.52 -10.85
CA CYS A 134 14.45 9.71 -10.13
C CYS A 134 15.99 9.87 -10.09
N GLY A 135 16.74 9.06 -10.86
CA GLY A 135 18.20 9.15 -10.95
C GLY A 135 18.95 8.37 -9.88
N ALA A 136 18.32 7.47 -9.13
CA ALA A 136 19.01 6.61 -8.19
C ALA A 136 19.92 5.60 -8.92
N PRO A 137 21.22 5.47 -8.54
CA PRO A 137 22.10 4.47 -9.11
C PRO A 137 21.63 3.05 -8.80
N GLN A 138 21.63 2.16 -9.80
CA GLN A 138 21.19 0.77 -9.69
C GLN A 138 21.77 0.03 -8.47
N ARG A 139 23.07 0.25 -8.19
CA ARG A 139 23.78 -0.38 -7.05
C ARG A 139 23.32 0.11 -5.67
N ARG A 140 22.59 1.24 -5.61
CA ARG A 140 22.19 1.89 -4.34
C ARG A 140 20.69 1.94 -4.13
N VAL A 141 19.92 1.69 -5.19
CA VAL A 141 18.46 1.84 -5.17
C VAL A 141 17.81 0.99 -4.06
N ALA A 142 18.30 -0.22 -3.81
CA ALA A 142 17.77 -1.08 -2.76
C ALA A 142 17.89 -0.44 -1.36
N ARG A 143 19.05 0.19 -1.07
CA ARG A 143 19.25 0.90 0.21
C ARG A 143 18.35 2.11 0.35
N ILE A 144 18.17 2.87 -0.76
CA ILE A 144 17.27 4.03 -0.81
C ILE A 144 15.84 3.57 -0.54
N VAL A 145 15.38 2.52 -1.22
CA VAL A 145 14.02 1.98 -1.04
C VAL A 145 13.80 1.53 0.40
N THR A 146 14.70 0.73 0.96
CA THR A 146 14.55 0.28 2.36
C THR A 146 14.43 1.44 3.35
N LEU A 147 15.29 2.46 3.22
CA LEU A 147 15.24 3.62 4.09
C LEU A 147 13.94 4.42 3.91
N VAL A 148 13.63 4.77 2.67
CA VAL A 148 12.51 5.65 2.35
C VAL A 148 11.18 4.98 2.65
N ASP A 149 11.01 3.72 2.24
CA ASP A 149 9.77 2.98 2.43
C ASP A 149 9.43 2.81 3.92
N SER A 150 10.39 2.33 4.72
CA SER A 150 10.20 2.16 6.17
C SER A 150 9.89 3.49 6.87
N ALA A 151 10.56 4.58 6.48
CA ALA A 151 10.33 5.89 7.09
C ALA A 151 8.97 6.47 6.67
N LEU A 152 8.60 6.38 5.38
CA LEU A 152 7.32 6.91 4.91
C LEU A 152 6.13 6.15 5.48
N TYR A 153 6.24 4.83 5.71
CA TYR A 153 5.22 4.07 6.46
C TYR A 153 5.09 4.57 7.90
N GLY A 154 6.20 4.83 8.58
CA GLY A 154 6.18 5.44 9.91
C GLY A 154 5.46 6.79 9.90
N PHE A 155 5.87 7.70 9.02
CA PHE A 155 5.22 9.00 8.87
C PHE A 155 3.74 8.91 8.48
N HIS A 156 3.36 7.93 7.66
CA HIS A 156 1.96 7.71 7.30
C HIS A 156 1.10 7.31 8.52
N LEU A 157 1.62 6.45 9.39
CA LEU A 157 0.97 6.10 10.66
C LEU A 157 0.88 7.31 11.59
N ASP A 158 1.92 8.12 11.65
CA ASP A 158 2.01 9.30 12.51
C ASP A 158 1.11 10.46 12.04
N LEU A 159 0.57 10.43 10.80
CA LEU A 159 -0.44 11.39 10.34
C LEU A 159 -1.66 11.47 11.27
N THR A 160 -1.93 10.41 12.04
CA THR A 160 -3.05 10.36 13.00
C THR A 160 -2.72 10.96 14.36
N THR A 161 -1.45 11.14 14.69
CA THR A 161 -0.97 11.50 16.05
C THR A 161 -0.10 12.73 16.09
N ASP A 162 0.66 13.01 15.03
CA ASP A 162 1.64 14.07 15.00
C ASP A 162 1.18 15.32 14.26
N ARG A 163 1.93 16.41 14.46
CA ARG A 163 1.66 17.68 13.79
C ARG A 163 2.19 17.66 12.36
N PRO A 164 1.39 18.06 11.36
CA PRO A 164 1.82 18.05 9.95
C PRO A 164 3.16 18.76 9.69
N ALA A 165 3.46 19.85 10.42
CA ALA A 165 4.72 20.57 10.26
C ALA A 165 5.94 19.79 10.76
N GLU A 166 5.80 18.91 11.73
CA GLU A 166 6.89 18.06 12.25
C GLU A 166 7.16 16.92 11.28
N LEU A 167 6.10 16.29 10.77
CA LEU A 167 6.20 15.25 9.72
C LEU A 167 6.85 15.80 8.44
N SER A 168 6.48 17.02 8.00
CA SER A 168 7.09 17.65 6.83
C SER A 168 8.60 17.82 6.98
N ARG A 169 9.09 18.25 8.16
CA ARG A 169 10.53 18.34 8.43
C ARG A 169 11.21 16.98 8.38
N GLY A 170 10.60 15.95 8.99
CA GLY A 170 11.10 14.57 8.95
C GLY A 170 11.22 14.04 7.51
N VAL A 171 10.25 14.35 6.67
CA VAL A 171 10.28 13.97 5.25
C VAL A 171 11.40 14.74 4.50
N ASP A 172 11.60 16.03 4.77
CA ASP A 172 12.69 16.78 4.17
C ASP A 172 14.07 16.23 4.54
N ASP A 173 14.26 15.87 5.81
CA ASP A 173 15.51 15.23 6.30
C ASP A 173 15.70 13.85 5.69
N LEU A 174 14.65 13.04 5.59
CA LEU A 174 14.67 11.76 4.88
C LEU A 174 15.07 11.93 3.42
N ALA A 175 14.51 12.93 2.74
CA ALA A 175 14.80 13.21 1.34
C ALA A 175 16.28 13.62 1.14
N LEU A 176 16.86 14.39 2.06
CA LEU A 176 18.29 14.72 2.09
C LEU A 176 19.16 13.48 2.30
N ALA A 177 18.81 12.63 3.26
CA ALA A 177 19.52 11.39 3.54
C ALA A 177 19.49 10.43 2.33
N ALA A 178 18.34 10.26 1.70
CA ALA A 178 18.18 9.44 0.50
C ALA A 178 19.03 9.96 -0.68
N GLN A 179 19.08 11.30 -0.86
CA GLN A 179 19.94 11.93 -1.87
C GLN A 179 21.43 11.70 -1.57
N ALA A 180 21.85 11.81 -0.32
CA ALA A 180 23.23 11.52 0.07
C ALA A 180 23.64 10.08 -0.24
N ILE A 181 22.74 9.10 -0.01
CA ILE A 181 22.96 7.70 -0.42
C ILE A 181 23.12 7.61 -1.95
N ALA A 182 22.37 8.37 -2.72
CA ALA A 182 22.45 8.31 -4.18
C ALA A 182 23.76 8.85 -4.73
N THR A 183 24.35 9.86 -4.10
CA THR A 183 25.54 10.59 -4.61
C THR A 183 26.88 10.16 -3.99
N GLY A 184 26.89 9.71 -2.74
CA GLY A 184 28.08 9.28 -1.99
C GLY A 184 28.44 7.86 -2.21
#